data_2d50d813f0f607471a9b338c2b0a2f07
#
_entry.id   2d50d813f0f607471a9b338c2b0a2f07
#
_cell.length_a   1.000
_cell.length_b   1.000
_cell.length_c   1.000
_cell.angle_alpha   90.00
_cell.angle_beta   90.00
_cell.angle_gamma   90.00
#
_symmetry.space_group_name_H-M   'P 1'
#
loop_
_entity.id
_entity.type
_entity.pdbx_description
1 polymer ?
#
loop_
_entity_poly.entity_id
_entity_poly.type
_entity_poly.pdbx_seq_one_letter_code
_entity_poly.pdbx_strand_id
1 'polypeptide(L)'
;MSLEIIHNEKDVLQRVAQGDRVGFQVLYGHYFKVVQKYVSLFVPSKDNLDELTQDVFVRIWEKRERLVGVESFKGYLFMLTRNMVFNYMRSVRVQQRTSELNEAMDPVGEHHAENAFLYKQYYSIAVEGMEKLPPGRKKILKMSVEEGMTLDEIAEKLKITRAGVKKQLYAATAFVRQYLLEHAEMSLLLLAFLTLFDR
;
A
#
# COMPACT_ATOMS: atom_id res chain seq x y z
N MET A 1 -15.14 15.31 1.47
CA MET A 1 -15.31 15.39 0.01
C MET A 1 -15.63 13.98 -0.44
N SER A 2 -16.89 13.70 -0.77
CA SER A 2 -17.37 12.36 -1.17
C SER A 2 -16.68 11.98 -2.48
N LEU A 3 -16.06 10.80 -2.52
CA LEU A 3 -15.62 10.18 -3.77
C LEU A 3 -16.90 9.90 -4.58
N GLU A 4 -17.15 10.68 -5.62
CA GLU A 4 -18.19 10.34 -6.57
C GLU A 4 -17.87 8.95 -7.13
N ILE A 5 -18.85 8.05 -7.06
CA ILE A 5 -18.71 6.68 -7.58
C ILE A 5 -18.54 6.80 -9.10
N ILE A 6 -17.47 6.26 -9.65
CA ILE A 6 -17.33 6.17 -11.12
C ILE A 6 -18.46 5.27 -11.59
N HIS A 7 -19.46 5.89 -12.26
CA HIS A 7 -20.52 5.15 -12.91
C HIS A 7 -19.91 4.17 -13.90
N ASN A 8 -20.15 2.87 -13.70
CA ASN A 8 -19.61 1.79 -14.53
C ASN A 8 -18.08 1.58 -14.45
N GLU A 9 -17.53 1.50 -13.22
CA GLU A 9 -16.09 1.27 -12.99
C GLU A 9 -15.55 0.07 -13.79
N LYS A 10 -16.33 -1.02 -13.91
CA LYS A 10 -15.92 -2.22 -14.66
C LYS A 10 -15.68 -1.95 -16.14
N ASP A 11 -16.54 -1.16 -16.77
CA ASP A 11 -16.38 -0.78 -18.19
C ASP A 11 -15.11 0.07 -18.38
N VAL A 12 -14.90 1.05 -17.50
CA VAL A 12 -13.69 1.87 -17.52
C VAL A 12 -12.44 1.00 -17.36
N LEU A 13 -12.44 0.04 -16.46
CA LEU A 13 -11.32 -0.89 -16.26
C LEU A 13 -11.05 -1.76 -17.50
N GLN A 14 -12.10 -2.27 -18.15
CA GLN A 14 -11.95 -3.04 -19.39
C GLN A 14 -11.35 -2.21 -20.51
N ARG A 15 -11.82 -0.97 -20.70
CA ARG A 15 -11.28 -0.05 -21.71
C ARG A 15 -9.83 0.32 -21.42
N VAL A 16 -9.48 0.60 -20.15
CA VAL A 16 -8.10 0.89 -19.76
C VAL A 16 -7.20 -0.32 -20.00
N ALA A 17 -7.67 -1.53 -19.72
CA ALA A 17 -6.93 -2.76 -20.01
C ALA A 17 -6.59 -2.91 -21.50
N GLN A 18 -7.46 -2.40 -22.38
CA GLN A 18 -7.27 -2.36 -23.84
C GLN A 18 -6.41 -1.16 -24.32
N GLY A 19 -5.94 -0.31 -23.40
CA GLY A 19 -5.09 0.84 -23.70
C GLY A 19 -5.82 2.17 -23.90
N ASP A 20 -7.08 2.27 -23.46
CA ASP A 20 -7.84 3.53 -23.50
C ASP A 20 -7.25 4.56 -22.53
N ARG A 21 -6.61 5.58 -23.10
CA ARG A 21 -5.99 6.68 -22.34
C ARG A 21 -7.04 7.59 -21.70
N VAL A 22 -8.21 7.75 -22.31
CA VAL A 22 -9.29 8.60 -21.77
C VAL A 22 -9.87 7.93 -20.52
N GLY A 23 -10.14 6.63 -20.56
CA GLY A 23 -10.57 5.86 -19.40
C GLY A 23 -9.51 5.92 -18.27
N PHE A 24 -8.21 5.84 -18.62
CA PHE A 24 -7.15 5.98 -17.64
C PHE A 24 -7.10 7.38 -17.02
N GLN A 25 -7.31 8.43 -17.80
CA GLN A 25 -7.38 9.81 -17.30
C GLN A 25 -8.52 10.00 -16.28
N VAL A 26 -9.67 9.33 -16.49
CA VAL A 26 -10.78 9.32 -15.52
C VAL A 26 -10.35 8.68 -14.20
N LEU A 27 -9.71 7.50 -14.23
CA LEU A 27 -9.19 6.84 -13.04
C LEU A 27 -8.15 7.70 -12.33
N TYR A 28 -7.20 8.25 -13.09
CA TYR A 28 -6.17 9.14 -12.57
C TYR A 28 -6.76 10.35 -11.84
N GLY A 29 -7.64 11.10 -12.51
CA GLY A 29 -8.25 12.30 -11.93
C GLY A 29 -9.05 12.02 -10.65
N HIS A 30 -9.72 10.86 -10.62
CA HIS A 30 -10.52 10.45 -9.48
C HIS A 30 -9.68 10.04 -8.27
N TYR A 31 -8.61 9.27 -8.49
CA TYR A 31 -7.84 8.66 -7.41
C TYR A 31 -6.54 9.36 -7.04
N PHE A 32 -6.03 10.28 -7.88
CA PHE A 32 -4.73 10.92 -7.68
C PHE A 32 -4.60 11.57 -6.30
N LYS A 33 -5.56 12.42 -5.91
CA LYS A 33 -5.52 13.11 -4.61
C LYS A 33 -5.59 12.15 -3.42
N VAL A 34 -6.29 11.04 -3.57
CA VAL A 34 -6.40 10.01 -2.52
C VAL A 34 -5.07 9.30 -2.34
N VAL A 35 -4.44 8.90 -3.46
CA VAL A 35 -3.11 8.27 -3.46
C VAL A 35 -2.08 9.23 -2.89
N GLN A 36 -2.04 10.49 -3.37
CA GLN A 36 -1.13 11.52 -2.89
C GLN A 36 -1.26 11.75 -1.38
N LYS A 37 -2.50 11.85 -0.88
CA LYS A 37 -2.76 11.99 0.56
C LYS A 37 -2.28 10.77 1.35
N TYR A 38 -2.43 9.55 0.80
CA TYR A 38 -1.91 8.35 1.44
C TYR A 38 -0.38 8.33 1.46
N VAL A 39 0.25 8.61 0.33
CA VAL A 39 1.71 8.63 0.22
C VAL A 39 2.32 9.70 1.14
N SER A 40 1.67 10.89 1.29
CA SER A 40 2.14 11.97 2.15
C SER A 40 2.23 11.62 3.64
N LEU A 41 1.52 10.57 4.08
CA LEU A 41 1.63 10.09 5.47
C LEU A 41 2.98 9.42 5.75
N PHE A 42 3.68 8.97 4.70
CA PHE A 42 4.88 8.14 4.82
C PHE A 42 6.12 8.73 4.13
N VAL A 43 5.91 9.70 3.23
CA VAL A 43 6.97 10.31 2.41
C VAL A 43 7.03 11.79 2.72
N PRO A 44 8.02 12.24 3.51
CA PRO A 44 8.12 13.63 3.97
C PRO A 44 8.57 14.58 2.86
N SER A 45 9.46 14.15 1.96
CA SER A 45 9.95 14.99 0.86
C SER A 45 8.85 15.20 -0.18
N LYS A 46 8.61 16.46 -0.56
CA LYS A 46 7.61 16.81 -1.58
C LYS A 46 7.94 16.21 -2.94
N ASP A 47 9.21 16.23 -3.31
CA ASP A 47 9.66 15.68 -4.61
C ASP A 47 9.45 14.17 -4.65
N ASN A 48 9.87 13.45 -3.62
CA ASN A 48 9.65 12.01 -3.51
C ASN A 48 8.16 11.65 -3.40
N LEU A 49 7.34 12.50 -2.77
CA LEU A 49 5.89 12.33 -2.70
C LEU A 49 5.26 12.38 -4.09
N ASP A 50 5.61 13.39 -4.88
CA ASP A 50 5.06 13.59 -6.21
C ASP A 50 5.54 12.46 -7.16
N GLU A 51 6.83 12.11 -7.11
CA GLU A 51 7.41 11.00 -7.85
C GLU A 51 6.72 9.67 -7.53
N LEU A 52 6.66 9.28 -6.25
CA LEU A 52 6.05 8.02 -5.84
C LEU A 52 4.56 7.96 -6.17
N THR A 53 3.85 9.10 -6.05
CA THR A 53 2.44 9.19 -6.44
C THR A 53 2.27 8.94 -7.94
N GLN A 54 3.11 9.54 -8.78
CA GLN A 54 3.08 9.32 -10.23
C GLN A 54 3.44 7.88 -10.59
N ASP A 55 4.45 7.31 -9.96
CA ASP A 55 4.90 5.94 -10.17
C ASP A 55 3.79 4.90 -9.91
N VAL A 56 2.92 5.15 -8.92
CA VAL A 56 1.74 4.29 -8.71
C VAL A 56 0.89 4.21 -9.97
N PHE A 57 0.61 5.33 -10.62
CA PHE A 57 -0.23 5.37 -11.83
C PHE A 57 0.51 4.87 -13.06
N VAL A 58 1.81 5.14 -13.18
CA VAL A 58 2.67 4.53 -14.22
C VAL A 58 2.61 3.01 -14.11
N ARG A 59 2.73 2.46 -12.90
CA ARG A 59 2.66 1.02 -12.66
C ARG A 59 1.31 0.42 -12.99
N ILE A 60 0.21 1.15 -12.75
CA ILE A 60 -1.14 0.73 -13.17
C ILE A 60 -1.21 0.67 -14.70
N TRP A 61 -0.69 1.68 -15.39
CA TRP A 61 -0.70 1.72 -16.84
C TRP A 61 0.15 0.62 -17.48
N GLU A 62 1.33 0.37 -16.95
CA GLU A 62 2.21 -0.72 -17.39
C GLU A 62 1.55 -2.09 -17.25
N LYS A 63 0.80 -2.31 -16.17
CA LYS A 63 0.13 -3.57 -15.85
C LYS A 63 -1.37 -3.55 -16.14
N ARG A 64 -1.84 -2.62 -17.00
CA ARG A 64 -3.26 -2.38 -17.27
C ARG A 64 -4.04 -3.62 -17.70
N GLU A 65 -3.41 -4.56 -18.38
CA GLU A 65 -4.06 -5.81 -18.80
C GLU A 65 -4.60 -6.62 -17.62
N ARG A 66 -4.00 -6.48 -16.43
CA ARG A 66 -4.46 -7.16 -15.20
C ARG A 66 -5.76 -6.57 -14.66
N LEU A 67 -6.19 -5.39 -15.12
CA LEU A 67 -7.41 -4.73 -14.66
C LEU A 67 -8.68 -5.47 -15.04
N VAL A 68 -8.66 -6.30 -16.09
CA VAL A 68 -9.81 -7.12 -16.51
C VAL A 68 -10.33 -8.03 -15.40
N GLY A 69 -9.43 -8.57 -14.56
CA GLY A 69 -9.79 -9.49 -13.47
C GLY A 69 -9.95 -8.83 -12.10
N VAL A 70 -9.91 -7.49 -12.02
CA VAL A 70 -9.97 -6.76 -10.76
C VAL A 70 -11.42 -6.60 -10.31
N GLU A 71 -11.77 -7.18 -9.17
CA GLU A 71 -13.12 -7.07 -8.58
C GLU A 71 -13.38 -5.68 -7.98
N SER A 72 -12.33 -5.03 -7.43
CA SER A 72 -12.36 -3.69 -6.85
C SER A 72 -11.09 -2.94 -7.22
N PHE A 73 -11.20 -1.92 -8.07
CA PHE A 73 -10.07 -1.08 -8.43
C PHE A 73 -9.50 -0.35 -7.23
N LYS A 74 -10.35 0.15 -6.34
CA LYS A 74 -9.94 0.79 -5.08
C LYS A 74 -9.05 -0.14 -4.24
N GLY A 75 -9.43 -1.40 -4.09
CA GLY A 75 -8.64 -2.40 -3.37
C GLY A 75 -7.30 -2.69 -4.05
N TYR A 76 -7.30 -2.85 -5.38
CA TYR A 76 -6.09 -3.04 -6.18
C TYR A 76 -5.14 -1.84 -6.06
N LEU A 77 -5.64 -0.63 -6.24
CA LEU A 77 -4.89 0.62 -6.12
C LEU A 77 -4.27 0.77 -4.73
N PHE A 78 -5.05 0.51 -3.68
CA PHE A 78 -4.55 0.56 -2.30
C PHE A 78 -3.41 -0.43 -2.08
N MET A 79 -3.56 -1.68 -2.50
CA MET A 79 -2.52 -2.71 -2.36
C MET A 79 -1.25 -2.31 -3.11
N LEU A 80 -1.39 -1.79 -4.34
CA LEU A 80 -0.27 -1.33 -5.14
C LEU A 80 0.44 -0.15 -4.47
N THR A 81 -0.30 0.89 -4.09
CA THR A 81 0.24 2.09 -3.42
C THR A 81 0.97 1.72 -2.14
N ARG A 82 0.35 0.89 -1.30
CA ARG A 82 0.95 0.40 -0.06
C ARG A 82 2.28 -0.31 -0.32
N ASN A 83 2.31 -1.23 -1.28
CA ASN A 83 3.53 -1.97 -1.59
C ASN A 83 4.64 -1.05 -2.09
N MET A 84 4.31 -0.03 -2.89
CA MET A 84 5.29 0.94 -3.38
C MET A 84 5.82 1.83 -2.25
N VAL A 85 4.95 2.29 -1.34
CA VAL A 85 5.35 3.03 -0.14
C VAL A 85 6.29 2.17 0.74
N PHE A 86 5.97 0.90 0.98
CA PHE A 86 6.84 0.00 1.73
C PHE A 86 8.21 -0.18 1.08
N ASN A 87 8.25 -0.35 -0.24
CA ASN A 87 9.51 -0.48 -0.97
C ASN A 87 10.35 0.79 -0.86
N TYR A 88 9.73 1.96 -1.04
CA TYR A 88 10.39 3.25 -0.85
C TYR A 88 10.99 3.37 0.55
N MET A 89 10.24 3.07 1.58
CA MET A 89 10.71 3.16 2.95
C MET A 89 11.82 2.17 3.27
N ARG A 90 11.76 0.97 2.67
CA ARG A 90 12.83 -0.02 2.78
C ARG A 90 14.11 0.50 2.13
N SER A 91 14.02 1.13 0.95
CA SER A 91 15.19 1.72 0.27
C SER A 91 15.81 2.86 1.06
N VAL A 92 14.99 3.77 1.61
CA VAL A 92 15.46 4.86 2.49
C VAL A 92 16.17 4.31 3.72
N ARG A 93 15.65 3.26 4.35
CA ARG A 93 16.26 2.62 5.52
C ARG A 93 17.61 1.94 5.19
N VAL A 94 17.72 1.32 4.02
CA VAL A 94 18.98 0.74 3.54
C VAL A 94 19.99 1.85 3.28
N GLN A 95 19.57 2.94 2.64
CA GLN A 95 20.39 4.10 2.33
C GLN A 95 20.88 4.80 3.61
N GLN A 96 20.02 4.97 4.63
CA GLN A 96 20.41 5.50 5.93
C GLN A 96 21.42 4.63 6.66
N ARG A 97 21.28 3.31 6.65
CA ARG A 97 22.28 2.39 7.21
C ARG A 97 23.62 2.44 6.51
N THR A 98 23.62 2.74 5.21
CA THR A 98 24.87 2.87 4.42
C THR A 98 25.49 4.26 4.61
N SER A 99 24.69 5.31 4.87
CA SER A 99 25.17 6.66 5.13
C SER A 99 25.52 6.92 6.60
N GLU A 100 25.05 6.14 7.55
CA GLU A 100 25.58 6.13 8.94
C GLU A 100 27.04 5.67 8.98
N LEU A 101 27.53 5.09 7.88
CA LEU A 101 28.97 4.84 7.65
C LEU A 101 29.70 6.01 6.95
N ASN A 102 28.98 7.02 6.48
CA ASN A 102 29.52 8.23 5.84
C ASN A 102 28.67 9.44 6.30
N GLU A 103 29.23 10.27 7.17
CA GLU A 103 28.63 11.47 7.72
C GLU A 103 28.14 12.44 6.63
N ALA A 104 26.86 12.80 6.65
CA ALA A 104 26.32 14.16 6.52
C ALA A 104 24.79 14.16 6.52
N MET A 105 24.20 14.75 7.55
CA MET A 105 22.76 14.98 7.70
C MET A 105 22.36 16.28 7.03
N ASP A 106 21.27 16.23 6.22
CA ASP A 106 20.45 17.40 5.95
C ASP A 106 19.23 17.43 6.90
N PRO A 107 18.92 18.54 7.54
CA PRO A 107 17.85 18.61 8.54
C PRO A 107 16.48 18.68 7.85
N VAL A 108 15.71 17.64 8.04
CA VAL A 108 14.30 17.54 7.65
C VAL A 108 13.47 18.44 8.59
N GLY A 109 12.62 19.32 8.04
CA GLY A 109 11.83 20.29 8.79
C GLY A 109 10.91 19.67 9.88
N GLU A 110 10.66 20.42 10.97
CA GLU A 110 10.03 19.97 12.22
C GLU A 110 8.70 19.22 12.07
N HIS A 111 7.82 19.61 11.14
CA HIS A 111 6.55 18.90 10.88
C HIS A 111 6.71 17.49 10.26
N HIS A 112 7.85 17.22 9.65
CA HIS A 112 8.15 15.92 9.05
C HIS A 112 8.77 14.94 10.06
N ALA A 113 9.47 15.45 11.07
CA ALA A 113 10.06 14.63 12.12
C ALA A 113 9.01 13.92 12.99
N GLU A 114 7.91 14.61 13.30
CA GLU A 114 6.81 14.07 14.11
C GLU A 114 6.04 12.96 13.37
N ASN A 115 5.73 13.17 12.09
CA ASN A 115 5.10 12.16 11.24
C ASN A 115 6.03 10.95 11.00
N ALA A 116 7.32 11.17 10.83
CA ALA A 116 8.31 10.11 10.67
C ALA A 116 8.48 9.28 11.95
N PHE A 117 8.41 9.92 13.13
CA PHE A 117 8.47 9.25 14.42
C PHE A 117 7.24 8.37 14.68
N LEU A 118 6.04 8.93 14.48
CA LEU A 118 4.77 8.20 14.59
C LEU A 118 4.74 7.00 13.63
N TYR A 119 5.18 7.21 12.40
CA TYR A 119 5.29 6.13 11.43
C TYR A 119 6.24 5.03 11.90
N LYS A 120 7.43 5.38 12.38
CA LYS A 120 8.43 4.41 12.88
C LYS A 120 7.84 3.58 14.01
N GLN A 121 7.07 4.20 14.90
CA GLN A 121 6.38 3.53 16.00
C GLN A 121 5.31 2.56 15.48
N TYR A 122 4.41 3.00 14.58
CA TYR A 122 3.38 2.13 14.00
C TYR A 122 3.96 1.00 13.17
N TYR A 123 5.01 1.29 12.42
CA TYR A 123 5.71 0.26 11.65
C TYR A 123 6.32 -0.81 12.56
N SER A 124 6.96 -0.43 13.68
CA SER A 124 7.54 -1.40 14.63
C SER A 124 6.45 -2.28 15.25
N ILE A 125 5.30 -1.71 15.62
CA ILE A 125 4.15 -2.44 16.18
C ILE A 125 3.55 -3.39 15.11
N ALA A 126 3.44 -2.94 13.86
CA ALA A 126 2.95 -3.79 12.77
C ALA A 126 3.89 -4.99 12.53
N VAL A 127 5.20 -4.76 12.50
CA VAL A 127 6.21 -5.83 12.37
C VAL A 127 6.13 -6.80 13.55
N GLU A 128 5.98 -6.30 14.76
CA GLU A 128 5.80 -7.13 15.95
C GLU A 128 4.52 -7.98 15.85
N GLY A 129 3.41 -7.39 15.42
CA GLY A 129 2.18 -8.12 15.14
C GLY A 129 2.35 -9.19 14.07
N MET A 130 3.12 -8.91 13.01
CA MET A 130 3.44 -9.90 11.98
C MET A 130 4.27 -11.07 12.53
N GLU A 131 5.20 -10.81 13.46
CA GLU A 131 5.99 -11.86 14.08
C GLU A 131 5.15 -12.83 14.94
N LYS A 132 4.03 -12.36 15.50
CA LYS A 132 3.07 -13.17 16.29
C LYS A 132 2.11 -14.00 15.44
N LEU A 133 2.11 -13.81 14.11
CA LEU A 133 1.30 -14.64 13.21
C LEU A 133 1.78 -16.09 13.16
N PRO A 134 0.86 -17.07 13.02
CA PRO A 134 1.21 -18.43 12.69
C PRO A 134 2.11 -18.49 11.44
N PRO A 135 3.11 -19.40 11.37
CA PRO A 135 4.13 -19.40 10.31
C PRO A 135 3.56 -19.38 8.89
N GLY A 136 2.48 -20.12 8.64
CA GLY A 136 1.83 -20.18 7.33
C GLY A 136 1.19 -18.82 6.93
N ARG A 137 0.53 -18.14 7.86
CA ARG A 137 -0.06 -16.82 7.63
C ARG A 137 0.99 -15.76 7.43
N LYS A 138 2.04 -15.78 8.25
CA LYS A 138 3.19 -14.88 8.14
C LYS A 138 3.85 -15.02 6.77
N LYS A 139 4.07 -16.25 6.29
CA LYS A 139 4.64 -16.51 4.97
C LYS A 139 3.79 -15.93 3.85
N ILE A 140 2.46 -16.17 3.87
CA ILE A 140 1.53 -15.63 2.87
C ILE A 140 1.51 -14.11 2.91
N LEU A 141 1.49 -13.51 4.11
CA LEU A 141 1.50 -12.06 4.25
C LEU A 141 2.80 -11.45 3.69
N LYS A 142 3.97 -12.05 3.99
CA LYS A 142 5.27 -11.60 3.44
C LYS A 142 5.30 -11.70 1.91
N MET A 143 4.87 -12.80 1.33
CA MET A 143 4.79 -12.97 -0.12
C MET A 143 3.92 -11.88 -0.77
N SER A 144 2.77 -11.56 -0.17
CA SER A 144 1.88 -10.52 -0.68
C SER A 144 2.44 -9.11 -0.49
N VAL A 145 3.03 -8.81 0.68
CA VAL A 145 3.44 -7.45 1.07
C VAL A 145 4.86 -7.12 0.62
N GLU A 146 5.81 -8.02 0.86
CA GLU A 146 7.23 -7.78 0.61
C GLU A 146 7.63 -8.19 -0.82
N GLU A 147 7.10 -9.33 -1.32
CA GLU A 147 7.43 -9.85 -2.64
C GLU A 147 6.45 -9.35 -3.73
N GLY A 148 5.34 -8.70 -3.34
CA GLY A 148 4.34 -8.14 -4.27
C GLY A 148 3.59 -9.20 -5.09
N MET A 149 3.56 -10.46 -4.62
CA MET A 149 2.93 -11.57 -5.33
C MET A 149 1.40 -11.45 -5.32
N THR A 150 0.78 -11.82 -6.43
CA THR A 150 -0.68 -11.96 -6.55
C THR A 150 -1.18 -13.19 -5.80
N LEU A 151 -2.50 -13.25 -5.55
CA LEU A 151 -3.11 -14.42 -4.91
C LEU A 151 -2.88 -15.71 -5.69
N ASP A 152 -2.84 -15.62 -7.03
CA ASP A 152 -2.65 -16.77 -7.91
C ASP A 152 -1.19 -17.25 -7.87
N GLU A 153 -0.22 -16.33 -7.93
CA GLU A 153 1.21 -16.65 -7.78
C GLU A 153 1.53 -17.28 -6.42
N ILE A 154 0.90 -16.78 -5.33
CA ILE A 154 1.05 -17.37 -3.99
C ILE A 154 0.41 -18.76 -3.93
N ALA A 155 -0.78 -18.93 -4.52
CA ALA A 155 -1.50 -20.19 -4.57
C ALA A 155 -0.67 -21.28 -5.29
N GLU A 156 -0.10 -20.93 -6.44
CA GLU A 156 0.77 -21.81 -7.21
C GLU A 156 2.05 -22.17 -6.43
N LYS A 157 2.74 -21.16 -5.88
CA LYS A 157 4.00 -21.34 -5.13
C LYS A 157 3.82 -22.18 -3.86
N LEU A 158 2.68 -22.07 -3.19
CA LEU A 158 2.37 -22.81 -1.98
C LEU A 158 1.57 -24.10 -2.23
N LYS A 159 1.15 -24.38 -3.47
CA LYS A 159 0.31 -25.52 -3.86
C LYS A 159 -1.00 -25.59 -3.05
N ILE A 160 -1.65 -24.45 -2.85
CA ILE A 160 -2.95 -24.31 -2.20
C ILE A 160 -3.92 -23.55 -3.09
N THR A 161 -5.21 -23.58 -2.78
CA THR A 161 -6.21 -22.88 -3.58
C THR A 161 -6.11 -21.36 -3.42
N ARG A 162 -6.44 -20.58 -4.46
CA ARG A 162 -6.55 -19.13 -4.42
C ARG A 162 -7.49 -18.65 -3.29
N ALA A 163 -8.60 -19.37 -3.09
CA ALA A 163 -9.53 -19.08 -1.98
C ALA A 163 -8.86 -19.31 -0.61
N GLY A 164 -8.03 -20.35 -0.49
CA GLY A 164 -7.22 -20.60 0.71
C GLY A 164 -6.24 -19.47 0.99
N VAL A 165 -5.52 -18.98 -0.04
CA VAL A 165 -4.62 -17.82 0.09
C VAL A 165 -5.40 -16.58 0.53
N LYS A 166 -6.53 -16.25 -0.15
CA LYS A 166 -7.39 -15.10 0.18
C LYS A 166 -7.84 -15.15 1.65
N LYS A 167 -8.32 -16.31 2.12
CA LYS A 167 -8.75 -16.51 3.51
C LYS A 167 -7.61 -16.31 4.52
N GLN A 168 -6.44 -16.86 4.25
CA GLN A 168 -5.28 -16.74 5.15
C GLN A 168 -4.72 -15.32 5.17
N LEU A 169 -4.65 -14.67 4.01
CA LEU A 169 -4.21 -13.28 3.90
C LEU A 169 -5.16 -12.34 4.65
N TYR A 170 -6.48 -12.53 4.48
CA TYR A 170 -7.49 -11.74 5.20
C TYR A 170 -7.37 -11.92 6.71
N ALA A 171 -7.21 -13.15 7.19
CA ALA A 171 -7.03 -13.43 8.61
C ALA A 171 -5.70 -12.84 9.15
N ALA A 172 -4.63 -12.86 8.36
CA ALA A 172 -3.35 -12.27 8.73
C ALA A 172 -3.44 -10.74 8.85
N THR A 173 -4.05 -10.07 7.86
CA THR A 173 -4.21 -8.61 7.88
C THR A 173 -5.15 -8.15 9.00
N ALA A 174 -6.23 -8.89 9.25
CA ALA A 174 -7.14 -8.61 10.37
C ALA A 174 -6.43 -8.71 11.73
N PHE A 175 -5.59 -9.73 11.92
CA PHE A 175 -4.81 -9.89 13.14
C PHE A 175 -3.81 -8.74 13.35
N VAL A 176 -3.01 -8.40 12.33
CA VAL A 176 -2.04 -7.29 12.43
C VAL A 176 -2.73 -5.97 12.69
N ARG A 177 -3.89 -5.74 12.07
CA ARG A 177 -4.74 -4.57 12.32
C ARG A 177 -5.22 -4.52 13.77
N GLN A 178 -5.73 -5.63 14.29
CA GLN A 178 -6.19 -5.72 15.68
C GLN A 178 -5.02 -5.46 16.65
N TYR A 179 -3.86 -6.05 16.37
CA TYR A 179 -2.65 -5.84 17.13
C TYR A 179 -2.20 -4.37 17.16
N LEU A 180 -2.27 -3.68 16.00
CA LEU A 180 -2.03 -2.23 15.91
C LEU A 180 -3.00 -1.43 16.76
N LEU A 181 -4.30 -1.77 16.73
CA LEU A 181 -5.34 -1.09 17.49
C LEU A 181 -5.12 -1.22 19.02
N GLU A 182 -4.61 -2.36 19.47
CA GLU A 182 -4.38 -2.65 20.88
C GLU A 182 -3.08 -2.06 21.43
N HIS A 183 -2.06 -1.86 20.58
CA HIS A 183 -0.71 -1.50 21.03
C HIS A 183 -0.24 -0.12 20.54
N ALA A 184 -0.97 0.51 19.65
CA ALA A 184 -0.67 1.87 19.22
C ALA A 184 -1.58 2.87 19.94
N GLU A 185 -1.00 3.94 20.48
CA GLU A 185 -1.75 5.13 20.87
C GLU A 185 -2.30 5.81 19.60
N MET A 186 -3.40 5.27 19.09
CA MET A 186 -3.90 5.67 17.78
C MET A 186 -4.64 7.00 17.84
N SER A 187 -4.15 7.95 17.08
CA SER A 187 -4.94 9.13 16.70
C SER A 187 -6.19 8.68 15.95
N LEU A 188 -7.36 9.24 16.33
CA LEU A 188 -8.67 8.99 15.69
C LEU A 188 -8.65 9.13 14.16
N LEU A 189 -7.69 9.87 13.60
CA LEU A 189 -7.48 10.04 12.17
C LEU A 189 -7.00 8.77 11.47
N LEU A 190 -6.15 7.98 12.12
CA LEU A 190 -5.65 6.71 11.57
C LEU A 190 -6.74 5.64 11.61
N LEU A 191 -7.58 5.67 12.62
CA LEU A 191 -8.76 4.80 12.77
C LEU A 191 -9.79 5.08 11.67
N ALA A 192 -10.09 6.35 11.41
CA ALA A 192 -10.96 6.79 10.32
C ALA A 192 -10.40 6.38 8.94
N PHE A 193 -9.07 6.43 8.78
CA PHE A 193 -8.39 6.04 7.56
C PHE A 193 -8.47 4.53 7.30
N LEU A 194 -8.23 3.71 8.32
CA LEU A 194 -8.34 2.24 8.22
C LEU A 194 -9.79 1.79 7.92
N THR A 195 -10.80 2.51 8.43
CA THR A 195 -12.22 2.21 8.17
C THR A 195 -12.69 2.66 6.78
N LEU A 196 -12.08 3.69 6.20
CA LEU A 196 -12.40 4.18 4.84
C LEU A 196 -12.04 3.17 3.73
N PHE A 197 -11.11 2.25 4.00
CA PHE A 197 -10.65 1.23 3.05
C PHE A 197 -11.22 -0.18 3.31
N ASP A 198 -12.08 -0.33 4.32
CA ASP A 198 -12.65 -1.62 4.73
C ASP A 198 -14.05 -1.92 4.11
N ARG A 199 -14.52 -1.04 3.18
CA ARG A 199 -15.80 -1.24 2.45
C ARG A 199 -15.60 -1.39 0.96
#